data_44bf8b0e6192fb49fedb892dce29a5be
#
_entry.id   44bf8b0e6192fb49fedb892dce29a5be
#
_cell.length_a   1.000
_cell.length_b   1.000
_cell.length_c   1.000
_cell.angle_alpha   90.00
_cell.angle_beta   90.00
_cell.angle_gamma   90.00
#
_symmetry.space_group_name_H-M   'P 1'
#
loop_
_entity.id
_entity.type
_entity.pdbx_description
1 polymer ?
#
loop_
_entity_poly.entity_id
_entity_poly.type
_entity_poly.pdbx_seq_one_letter_code
_entity_poly.pdbx_strand_id
1 'polypeptide(L)'
;MKSQRPTVADILALKGRRQLTMLRVETLEEAEAAERAGVDMLSVPPALLSPEFRDAAPSVFAVPGLEYGDFVTAEEYIRAAFKALRAGGDAVYCAASLATVRSMRNEGIPVCGHVGLIPSQATWTGGFKAVAKTAESAFAVWRQTKALEDAGAFAAEIEVVPVPIATAISERTSLFMISMGAGAGCDAQYLFAQDVLGSNRGHYPRHAKVYRNFNAEYDRLQQERVAAFAEFVADVQSQVYPGAEHTVGIPQDELNRFLKELSSS
;
A
#
# COMPACT_ATOMS: atom_id res chain seq x y z
N MET A 1 -18.81 1.19 -20.00
CA MET A 1 -19.26 0.19 -19.00
C MET A 1 -18.25 0.26 -17.87
N LYS A 2 -18.67 0.53 -16.62
CA LYS A 2 -17.78 0.38 -15.46
C LYS A 2 -17.35 -1.09 -15.44
N SER A 3 -16.05 -1.36 -15.48
CA SER A 3 -15.52 -2.72 -15.33
C SER A 3 -16.03 -3.27 -13.98
N GLN A 4 -16.61 -4.45 -14.00
CA GLN A 4 -17.03 -5.11 -12.77
C GLN A 4 -15.77 -5.48 -11.99
N ARG A 5 -15.71 -5.13 -10.71
CA ARG A 5 -14.61 -5.48 -9.81
C ARG A 5 -14.46 -7.02 -9.77
N PRO A 6 -13.23 -7.56 -9.98
CA PRO A 6 -13.04 -9.00 -9.98
C PRO A 6 -13.28 -9.60 -8.58
N THR A 7 -13.71 -10.84 -8.56
CA THR A 7 -13.85 -11.65 -7.36
C THR A 7 -12.62 -12.53 -7.15
N VAL A 8 -12.49 -13.18 -5.99
CA VAL A 8 -11.45 -14.21 -5.75
C VAL A 8 -11.52 -15.32 -6.82
N ALA A 9 -12.72 -15.72 -7.23
CA ALA A 9 -12.88 -16.72 -8.27
C ALA A 9 -12.32 -16.25 -9.63
N ASP A 10 -12.53 -14.97 -9.98
CA ASP A 10 -11.98 -14.39 -11.20
C ASP A 10 -10.45 -14.34 -11.15
N ILE A 11 -9.85 -13.97 -10.00
CA ILE A 11 -8.39 -13.97 -9.79
C ILE A 11 -7.84 -15.39 -9.94
N LEU A 12 -8.44 -16.37 -9.27
CA LEU A 12 -8.01 -17.77 -9.36
C LEU A 12 -8.14 -18.35 -10.76
N ALA A 13 -9.14 -17.95 -11.52
CA ALA A 13 -9.32 -18.38 -12.92
C ALA A 13 -8.21 -17.89 -13.87
N LEU A 14 -7.45 -16.88 -13.47
CA LEU A 14 -6.31 -16.33 -14.23
C LEU A 14 -4.99 -17.05 -13.90
N LYS A 15 -4.96 -17.90 -12.87
CA LYS A 15 -3.75 -18.65 -12.48
C LYS A 15 -3.20 -19.44 -13.67
N GLY A 16 -1.89 -19.25 -13.95
CA GLY A 16 -1.19 -19.91 -15.06
C GLY A 16 -1.63 -19.47 -16.46
N ARG A 17 -2.55 -18.50 -16.58
CA ARG A 17 -3.06 -17.98 -17.87
C ARG A 17 -2.58 -16.57 -18.18
N ARG A 18 -2.58 -15.69 -17.19
CA ARG A 18 -2.13 -14.31 -17.30
C ARG A 18 -1.42 -13.91 -16.02
N GLN A 19 -0.22 -13.37 -16.14
CA GLN A 19 0.47 -12.76 -15.01
C GLN A 19 -0.16 -11.41 -14.69
N LEU A 20 -0.53 -11.19 -13.43
CA LEU A 20 -1.12 -9.97 -12.94
C LEU A 20 -0.06 -9.02 -12.40
N THR A 21 -0.44 -7.76 -12.26
CA THR A 21 0.33 -6.71 -11.59
C THR A 21 -0.30 -6.38 -10.24
N MET A 22 0.53 -6.21 -9.21
CA MET A 22 0.12 -5.74 -7.89
C MET A 22 1.02 -4.61 -7.44
N LEU A 23 0.42 -3.55 -6.88
CA LEU A 23 1.16 -2.44 -6.25
C LEU A 23 0.71 -2.24 -4.80
N ARG A 24 1.67 -1.99 -3.91
CA ARG A 24 1.38 -1.36 -2.62
C ARG A 24 1.25 0.14 -2.84
N VAL A 25 0.11 0.70 -2.46
CA VAL A 25 -0.17 2.14 -2.51
C VAL A 25 -0.53 2.66 -1.12
N GLU A 26 -0.19 3.91 -0.85
CA GLU A 26 -0.37 4.54 0.45
C GLU A 26 -1.30 5.76 0.40
N THR A 27 -1.66 6.24 -0.80
CA THR A 27 -2.51 7.42 -0.99
C THR A 27 -3.62 7.17 -2.00
N LEU A 28 -4.66 8.01 -1.97
CA LEU A 28 -5.76 7.95 -2.94
C LEU A 28 -5.30 8.30 -4.35
N GLU A 29 -4.36 9.23 -4.48
CA GLU A 29 -3.76 9.62 -5.76
C GLU A 29 -2.98 8.48 -6.40
N GLU A 30 -2.25 7.70 -5.59
CA GLU A 30 -1.56 6.49 -6.07
C GLU A 30 -2.56 5.41 -6.49
N ALA A 31 -3.65 5.24 -5.73
CA ALA A 31 -4.71 4.28 -6.06
C ALA A 31 -5.43 4.67 -7.37
N GLU A 32 -5.78 5.94 -7.57
CA GLU A 32 -6.35 6.45 -8.82
C GLU A 32 -5.38 6.26 -10.00
N ALA A 33 -4.11 6.59 -9.81
CA ALA A 33 -3.10 6.43 -10.85
C ALA A 33 -2.92 4.97 -11.25
N ALA A 34 -2.93 4.04 -10.28
CA ALA A 34 -2.83 2.60 -10.51
C ALA A 34 -4.06 2.06 -11.26
N GLU A 35 -5.29 2.46 -10.87
CA GLU A 35 -6.53 2.13 -11.57
C GLU A 35 -6.48 2.59 -13.04
N ARG A 36 -6.10 3.84 -13.27
CA ARG A 36 -6.00 4.43 -14.63
C ARG A 36 -4.90 3.80 -15.46
N ALA A 37 -3.83 3.32 -14.82
CA ALA A 37 -2.75 2.61 -15.48
C ALA A 37 -3.08 1.14 -15.79
N GLY A 38 -4.19 0.61 -15.28
CA GLY A 38 -4.62 -0.77 -15.48
C GLY A 38 -3.89 -1.78 -14.60
N VAL A 39 -3.46 -1.36 -13.40
CA VAL A 39 -2.93 -2.29 -12.38
C VAL A 39 -4.07 -3.20 -11.91
N ASP A 40 -3.81 -4.50 -11.82
CA ASP A 40 -4.84 -5.50 -11.55
C ASP A 40 -5.23 -5.57 -10.06
N MET A 41 -4.24 -5.44 -9.18
CA MET A 41 -4.41 -5.65 -7.73
C MET A 41 -3.71 -4.54 -6.94
N LEU A 42 -4.30 -4.14 -5.83
CA LEU A 42 -3.68 -3.20 -4.88
C LEU A 42 -3.53 -3.82 -3.50
N SER A 43 -2.33 -3.74 -2.93
CA SER A 43 -2.12 -3.83 -1.49
C SER A 43 -2.27 -2.44 -0.89
N VAL A 44 -3.05 -2.32 0.17
CA VAL A 44 -3.35 -1.02 0.80
C VAL A 44 -3.29 -1.11 2.32
N PRO A 45 -2.93 -0.03 3.03
CA PRO A 45 -3.18 0.03 4.46
C PRO A 45 -4.70 0.02 4.71
N PRO A 46 -5.19 -0.67 5.75
CA PRO A 46 -6.64 -0.69 6.05
C PRO A 46 -7.24 0.71 6.26
N ALA A 47 -6.43 1.66 6.71
CA ALA A 47 -6.86 3.05 6.92
C ALA A 47 -7.16 3.82 5.61
N LEU A 48 -6.63 3.36 4.47
CA LEU A 48 -6.91 3.97 3.17
C LEU A 48 -8.29 3.57 2.63
N LEU A 49 -8.83 2.43 3.08
CA LEU A 49 -10.12 1.94 2.63
C LEU A 49 -11.25 2.85 3.11
N SER A 50 -11.96 3.42 2.15
CA SER A 50 -13.08 4.32 2.35
C SER A 50 -13.95 4.36 1.08
N PRO A 51 -15.11 5.03 1.09
CA PRO A 51 -15.84 5.30 -0.14
C PRO A 51 -14.97 6.02 -1.19
N GLU A 52 -14.17 7.00 -0.77
CA GLU A 52 -13.27 7.78 -1.65
C GLU A 52 -12.19 6.89 -2.28
N PHE A 53 -11.69 5.87 -1.58
CA PHE A 53 -10.80 4.88 -2.18
C PHE A 53 -11.50 4.12 -3.32
N ARG A 54 -12.77 3.75 -3.13
CA ARG A 54 -13.52 3.07 -4.19
C ARG A 54 -13.97 3.98 -5.31
N ASP A 55 -14.09 5.28 -5.06
CA ASP A 55 -14.26 6.29 -6.12
C ASP A 55 -12.96 6.45 -6.95
N ALA A 56 -11.80 6.48 -6.29
CA ALA A 56 -10.48 6.56 -6.93
C ALA A 56 -10.11 5.27 -7.68
N ALA A 57 -10.43 4.10 -7.11
CA ALA A 57 -10.07 2.78 -7.64
C ALA A 57 -11.26 1.80 -7.64
N PRO A 58 -12.24 2.01 -8.55
CA PRO A 58 -13.50 1.27 -8.56
C PRO A 58 -13.37 -0.20 -8.99
N SER A 59 -12.39 -0.55 -9.82
CA SER A 59 -12.30 -1.86 -10.47
C SER A 59 -11.12 -2.73 -10.04
N VAL A 60 -10.12 -2.19 -9.33
CA VAL A 60 -8.99 -2.99 -8.86
C VAL A 60 -9.39 -3.98 -7.76
N PHE A 61 -8.72 -5.13 -7.72
CA PHE A 61 -8.82 -6.07 -6.61
C PHE A 61 -7.97 -5.60 -5.44
N ALA A 62 -8.60 -5.20 -4.32
CA ALA A 62 -7.91 -4.61 -3.18
C ALA A 62 -7.69 -5.63 -2.05
N VAL A 63 -6.43 -5.75 -1.62
CA VAL A 63 -5.98 -6.65 -0.56
C VAL A 63 -5.37 -5.81 0.58
N PRO A 64 -6.19 -5.33 1.54
CA PRO A 64 -5.68 -4.65 2.73
C PRO A 64 -4.80 -5.56 3.57
N GLY A 65 -3.68 -5.01 4.04
CA GLY A 65 -2.74 -5.70 4.92
C GLY A 65 -3.17 -5.61 6.39
N LEU A 66 -3.30 -6.75 7.06
CA LEU A 66 -3.43 -6.81 8.51
C LEU A 66 -2.02 -6.88 9.10
N GLU A 67 -1.57 -5.77 9.69
CA GLU A 67 -0.19 -5.62 10.15
C GLU A 67 0.17 -6.63 11.25
N TYR A 68 1.37 -7.18 11.15
CA TYR A 68 1.88 -8.11 12.15
C TYR A 68 2.18 -7.36 13.47
N GLY A 69 1.61 -7.90 14.55
CA GLY A 69 1.79 -7.33 15.89
C GLY A 69 0.64 -6.43 16.36
N ASP A 70 -0.23 -5.98 15.45
CA ASP A 70 -1.43 -5.20 15.81
C ASP A 70 -2.52 -6.06 16.43
N PHE A 71 -2.48 -7.37 16.18
CA PHE A 71 -3.49 -8.33 16.61
C PHE A 71 -2.84 -9.51 17.33
N VAL A 72 -3.41 -9.91 18.44
CA VAL A 72 -2.89 -10.98 19.31
C VAL A 72 -3.68 -12.29 19.14
N THR A 73 -4.99 -12.18 18.93
CA THR A 73 -5.91 -13.33 18.86
C THR A 73 -6.52 -13.50 17.47
N ALA A 74 -6.95 -14.71 17.14
CA ALA A 74 -7.66 -14.99 15.90
C ALA A 74 -8.96 -14.15 15.76
N GLU A 75 -9.65 -13.89 16.88
CA GLU A 75 -10.87 -13.08 16.90
C GLU A 75 -10.59 -11.62 16.51
N GLU A 76 -9.47 -11.05 16.95
CA GLU A 76 -9.04 -9.70 16.56
C GLU A 76 -8.75 -9.62 15.07
N TYR A 77 -8.03 -10.61 14.52
CA TYR A 77 -7.79 -10.71 13.06
C TYR A 77 -9.11 -10.82 12.29
N ILE A 78 -10.05 -11.66 12.72
CA ILE A 78 -11.37 -11.82 12.08
C ILE A 78 -12.15 -10.51 12.10
N ARG A 79 -12.16 -9.82 13.25
CA ARG A 79 -12.84 -8.51 13.39
C ARG A 79 -12.24 -7.45 12.48
N ALA A 80 -10.91 -7.38 12.42
CA ALA A 80 -10.19 -6.45 11.54
C ALA A 80 -10.43 -6.78 10.07
N ALA A 81 -10.42 -8.06 9.70
CA ALA A 81 -10.70 -8.50 8.34
C ALA A 81 -12.12 -8.13 7.90
N PHE A 82 -13.15 -8.37 8.72
CA PHE A 82 -14.52 -7.94 8.41
C PHE A 82 -14.66 -6.42 8.31
N LYS A 83 -13.92 -5.66 9.14
CA LYS A 83 -13.90 -4.20 9.02
C LYS A 83 -13.32 -3.77 7.67
N ALA A 84 -12.19 -4.36 7.27
CA ALA A 84 -11.54 -4.06 6.00
C ALA A 84 -12.41 -4.45 4.79
N LEU A 85 -13.03 -5.64 4.80
CA LEU A 85 -13.93 -6.08 3.73
C LEU A 85 -15.16 -5.15 3.60
N ARG A 86 -15.77 -4.74 4.71
CA ARG A 86 -16.90 -3.78 4.71
C ARG A 86 -16.49 -2.39 4.22
N ALA A 87 -15.25 -1.99 4.47
CA ALA A 87 -14.71 -0.72 3.99
C ALA A 87 -14.32 -0.75 2.51
N GLY A 88 -14.47 -1.89 1.83
CA GLY A 88 -14.25 -2.01 0.39
C GLY A 88 -13.07 -2.91 -0.01
N GLY A 89 -12.42 -3.63 0.91
CA GLY A 89 -11.46 -4.70 0.57
C GLY A 89 -12.14 -5.88 -0.13
N ASP A 90 -11.39 -6.63 -0.95
CA ASP A 90 -11.87 -7.83 -1.64
C ASP A 90 -11.34 -9.12 -1.00
N ALA A 91 -10.19 -9.02 -0.36
CA ALA A 91 -9.54 -10.04 0.43
C ALA A 91 -8.72 -9.37 1.53
N VAL A 92 -8.01 -10.12 2.36
CA VAL A 92 -7.04 -9.55 3.31
C VAL A 92 -5.70 -10.25 3.17
N TYR A 93 -4.61 -9.49 3.34
CA TYR A 93 -3.28 -10.06 3.54
C TYR A 93 -3.03 -10.23 5.04
N CYS A 94 -2.42 -11.37 5.40
CA CYS A 94 -2.05 -11.61 6.79
C CYS A 94 -0.94 -12.66 6.87
N ALA A 95 0.13 -12.33 7.60
CA ALA A 95 1.23 -13.25 7.94
C ALA A 95 1.02 -13.91 9.31
N ALA A 96 -0.24 -14.12 9.71
CA ALA A 96 -0.60 -14.76 10.96
C ALA A 96 -0.37 -16.27 10.96
N SER A 97 -0.60 -16.92 12.11
CA SER A 97 -0.50 -18.38 12.24
C SER A 97 -1.48 -19.09 11.31
N LEU A 98 -1.14 -20.33 10.91
CA LEU A 98 -2.03 -21.18 10.11
C LEU A 98 -3.38 -21.44 10.80
N ALA A 99 -3.40 -21.48 12.15
CA ALA A 99 -4.64 -21.60 12.90
C ALA A 99 -5.53 -20.37 12.72
N THR A 100 -4.96 -19.18 12.77
CA THR A 100 -5.67 -17.91 12.50
C THR A 100 -6.19 -17.86 11.06
N VAL A 101 -5.36 -18.21 10.07
CA VAL A 101 -5.78 -18.28 8.66
C VAL A 101 -6.96 -19.23 8.49
N ARG A 102 -6.91 -20.42 9.10
CA ARG A 102 -8.02 -21.39 9.07
C ARG A 102 -9.28 -20.84 9.72
N SER A 103 -9.15 -20.15 10.85
CA SER A 103 -10.30 -19.52 11.53
C SER A 103 -10.94 -18.46 10.63
N MET A 104 -10.15 -17.59 9.98
CA MET A 104 -10.65 -16.61 9.04
C MET A 104 -11.33 -17.26 7.83
N ARG A 105 -10.76 -18.34 7.28
CA ARG A 105 -11.36 -19.09 6.17
C ARG A 105 -12.70 -19.71 6.55
N ASN A 106 -12.85 -20.23 7.77
CA ASN A 106 -14.10 -20.80 8.27
C ASN A 106 -15.23 -19.77 8.34
N GLU A 107 -14.88 -18.49 8.56
CA GLU A 107 -15.81 -17.36 8.51
C GLU A 107 -16.02 -16.81 7.07
N GLY A 108 -15.47 -17.47 6.06
CA GLY A 108 -15.60 -17.06 4.65
C GLY A 108 -14.70 -15.91 4.23
N ILE A 109 -13.73 -15.51 5.05
CA ILE A 109 -12.79 -14.42 4.73
C ILE A 109 -11.73 -14.93 3.76
N PRO A 110 -11.54 -14.30 2.58
CA PRO A 110 -10.46 -14.64 1.66
C PRO A 110 -9.12 -14.13 2.21
N VAL A 111 -8.14 -15.02 2.36
CA VAL A 111 -6.83 -14.69 2.92
C VAL A 111 -5.73 -14.89 1.88
N CYS A 112 -4.90 -13.87 1.68
CA CYS A 112 -3.58 -13.96 1.08
C CYS A 112 -2.56 -14.10 2.22
N GLY A 113 -1.81 -15.20 2.23
CA GLY A 113 -0.76 -15.45 3.22
C GLY A 113 0.62 -15.03 2.73
N HIS A 114 1.66 -15.51 3.43
CA HIS A 114 3.06 -15.20 3.09
C HIS A 114 3.95 -16.42 3.26
N VAL A 115 4.86 -16.63 2.31
CA VAL A 115 5.88 -17.69 2.32
C VAL A 115 7.23 -17.18 1.84
N GLY A 116 8.28 -17.89 2.11
CA GLY A 116 9.63 -17.47 1.76
C GLY A 116 10.27 -16.58 2.83
N LEU A 117 10.79 -15.41 2.48
CA LEU A 117 11.22 -14.42 3.46
C LEU A 117 10.00 -13.72 4.03
N ILE A 118 9.70 -13.97 5.30
CA ILE A 118 8.61 -13.29 6.01
C ILE A 118 9.25 -12.20 6.87
N PRO A 119 9.02 -10.88 6.58
CA PRO A 119 9.69 -9.77 7.28
C PRO A 119 9.58 -9.83 8.80
N SER A 120 8.40 -10.14 9.33
CA SER A 120 8.14 -10.27 10.77
C SER A 120 8.89 -11.45 11.42
N GLN A 121 9.39 -12.38 10.61
CA GLN A 121 10.15 -13.56 11.05
C GLN A 121 11.63 -13.47 10.65
N ALA A 122 12.12 -12.31 10.22
CA ALA A 122 13.51 -12.14 9.76
C ALA A 122 14.56 -12.54 10.83
N THR A 123 14.25 -12.39 12.11
CA THR A 123 15.11 -12.86 13.22
C THR A 123 15.39 -14.36 13.15
N TRP A 124 14.40 -15.16 12.77
CA TRP A 124 14.54 -16.62 12.63
C TRP A 124 15.38 -17.02 11.42
N THR A 125 15.40 -16.21 10.37
CA THR A 125 16.17 -16.45 9.16
C THR A 125 17.56 -15.82 9.19
N GLY A 126 17.89 -15.06 10.24
CA GLY A 126 19.17 -14.35 10.38
C GLY A 126 19.21 -13.07 9.52
N GLY A 127 18.11 -12.32 9.45
CA GLY A 127 17.97 -11.04 8.76
C GLY A 127 17.24 -11.13 7.41
N PHE A 128 17.15 -9.97 6.75
CA PHE A 128 16.55 -9.84 5.42
C PHE A 128 17.47 -10.44 4.34
N LYS A 129 17.28 -11.68 3.97
CA LYS A 129 18.07 -12.37 2.96
C LYS A 129 17.25 -13.38 2.17
N ALA A 130 17.72 -13.71 0.97
CA ALA A 130 17.11 -14.75 0.14
C ALA A 130 17.12 -16.11 0.88
N VAL A 131 15.97 -16.75 0.89
CA VAL A 131 15.74 -18.09 1.44
C VAL A 131 15.67 -19.14 0.33
N ALA A 132 15.46 -20.42 0.68
CA ALA A 132 15.30 -21.53 -0.28
C ALA A 132 16.50 -21.74 -1.24
N LYS A 133 17.71 -21.44 -0.79
CA LYS A 133 18.94 -21.63 -1.62
C LYS A 133 19.50 -23.04 -1.62
N THR A 134 19.01 -23.93 -0.75
CA THR A 134 19.35 -25.36 -0.73
C THR A 134 18.09 -26.19 -0.95
N ALA A 135 18.23 -27.43 -1.40
CA ALA A 135 17.09 -28.32 -1.57
C ALA A 135 16.24 -28.43 -0.29
N GLU A 136 16.89 -28.58 0.87
CA GLU A 136 16.22 -28.66 2.17
C GLU A 136 15.41 -27.41 2.48
N SER A 137 16.00 -26.20 2.33
CA SER A 137 15.32 -24.93 2.56
C SER A 137 14.23 -24.66 1.51
N ALA A 138 14.40 -25.11 0.27
CA ALA A 138 13.37 -25.05 -0.77
C ALA A 138 12.18 -25.93 -0.41
N PHE A 139 12.41 -27.16 0.08
CA PHE A 139 11.36 -28.00 0.59
C PHE A 139 10.67 -27.44 1.84
N ALA A 140 11.37 -26.67 2.68
CA ALA A 140 10.73 -25.98 3.79
C ALA A 140 9.71 -24.94 3.29
N VAL A 141 10.06 -24.12 2.27
CA VAL A 141 9.11 -23.16 1.65
C VAL A 141 7.95 -23.89 0.98
N TRP A 142 8.22 -25.00 0.28
CA TRP A 142 7.15 -25.83 -0.28
C TRP A 142 6.16 -26.33 0.80
N ARG A 143 6.66 -26.85 1.92
CA ARG A 143 5.82 -27.30 3.04
C ARG A 143 5.01 -26.13 3.63
N GLN A 144 5.61 -24.93 3.77
CA GLN A 144 4.89 -23.74 4.20
C GLN A 144 3.74 -23.40 3.24
N THR A 145 4.00 -23.45 1.93
CA THR A 145 2.99 -23.18 0.88
C THR A 145 1.85 -24.19 0.98
N LYS A 146 2.14 -25.49 1.12
CA LYS A 146 1.10 -26.51 1.28
C LYS A 146 0.30 -26.35 2.57
N ALA A 147 0.95 -26.05 3.68
CA ALA A 147 0.27 -25.83 4.95
C ALA A 147 -0.66 -24.60 4.91
N LEU A 148 -0.28 -23.56 4.16
CA LEU A 148 -1.10 -22.38 3.94
C LEU A 148 -2.30 -22.69 3.02
N GLU A 149 -2.10 -23.47 1.96
CA GLU A 149 -3.15 -24.01 1.10
C GLU A 149 -4.15 -24.84 1.90
N ASP A 150 -3.66 -25.76 2.74
CA ASP A 150 -4.47 -26.62 3.62
C ASP A 150 -5.22 -25.82 4.72
N ALA A 151 -4.70 -24.64 5.09
CA ALA A 151 -5.38 -23.70 5.98
C ALA A 151 -6.50 -22.92 5.26
N GLY A 152 -6.59 -23.01 3.92
CA GLY A 152 -7.66 -22.45 3.10
C GLY A 152 -7.40 -21.02 2.64
N ALA A 153 -6.15 -20.55 2.61
CA ALA A 153 -5.79 -19.33 1.90
C ALA A 153 -6.13 -19.48 0.40
N PHE A 154 -6.41 -18.38 -0.31
CA PHE A 154 -6.58 -18.39 -1.76
C PHE A 154 -5.30 -17.99 -2.50
N ALA A 155 -4.42 -17.23 -1.85
CA ALA A 155 -3.19 -16.68 -2.39
C ALA A 155 -2.06 -16.66 -1.37
N ALA A 156 -0.83 -16.52 -1.86
CA ALA A 156 0.33 -16.27 -1.01
C ALA A 156 1.33 -15.34 -1.72
N GLU A 157 1.86 -14.38 -0.97
CA GLU A 157 3.09 -13.70 -1.34
C GLU A 157 4.26 -14.68 -1.19
N ILE A 158 5.10 -14.77 -2.20
CA ILE A 158 6.35 -15.52 -2.15
C ILE A 158 7.51 -14.55 -2.29
N GLU A 159 8.25 -14.34 -1.20
CA GLU A 159 9.24 -13.29 -1.12
C GLU A 159 10.66 -13.82 -1.13
N VAL A 160 11.48 -13.25 -2.03
CA VAL A 160 12.94 -13.43 -2.14
C VAL A 160 13.36 -14.92 -2.14
N VAL A 161 12.66 -15.71 -2.96
CA VAL A 161 12.93 -17.13 -3.24
C VAL A 161 13.56 -17.25 -4.63
N PRO A 162 14.56 -18.13 -4.87
CA PRO A 162 15.14 -18.33 -6.20
C PRO A 162 14.09 -18.66 -7.25
N VAL A 163 14.22 -18.03 -8.44
CA VAL A 163 13.26 -18.13 -9.54
C VAL A 163 12.83 -19.58 -9.87
N PRO A 164 13.75 -20.55 -10.07
CA PRO A 164 13.33 -21.92 -10.40
C PRO A 164 12.49 -22.59 -9.30
N ILE A 165 12.76 -22.26 -8.03
CA ILE A 165 12.02 -22.80 -6.89
C ILE A 165 10.64 -22.19 -6.81
N ALA A 166 10.54 -20.87 -6.92
CA ALA A 166 9.25 -20.15 -6.90
C ALA A 166 8.35 -20.60 -8.07
N THR A 167 8.91 -20.75 -9.28
CA THR A 167 8.19 -21.27 -10.45
C THR A 167 7.65 -22.69 -10.17
N ALA A 168 8.54 -23.60 -9.70
CA ALA A 168 8.14 -24.96 -9.41
C ALA A 168 7.06 -25.09 -8.33
N ILE A 169 7.07 -24.20 -7.33
CA ILE A 169 6.04 -24.10 -6.29
C ILE A 169 4.74 -23.56 -6.89
N SER A 170 4.80 -22.47 -7.66
CA SER A 170 3.62 -21.85 -8.28
C SER A 170 2.86 -22.82 -9.18
N GLU A 171 3.56 -23.62 -9.96
CA GLU A 171 2.96 -24.64 -10.84
C GLU A 171 2.26 -25.80 -10.09
N ARG A 172 2.62 -26.05 -8.82
CA ARG A 172 2.19 -27.23 -8.06
C ARG A 172 1.23 -26.94 -6.91
N THR A 173 0.92 -25.69 -6.67
CA THR A 173 -0.07 -25.27 -5.67
C THR A 173 -1.32 -24.72 -6.33
N SER A 174 -2.48 -24.82 -5.68
CA SER A 174 -3.69 -24.12 -6.11
C SER A 174 -3.73 -22.66 -5.67
N LEU A 175 -2.83 -22.23 -4.78
CA LEU A 175 -2.72 -20.84 -4.34
C LEU A 175 -2.35 -19.93 -5.51
N PHE A 176 -2.96 -18.76 -5.59
CA PHE A 176 -2.51 -17.69 -6.49
C PHE A 176 -1.21 -17.10 -5.94
N MET A 177 -0.08 -17.34 -6.61
CA MET A 177 1.24 -16.98 -6.11
C MET A 177 1.64 -15.58 -6.58
N ILE A 178 1.94 -14.71 -5.61
CA ILE A 178 2.30 -13.30 -5.82
C ILE A 178 3.79 -13.15 -5.56
N SER A 179 4.56 -12.85 -6.62
CA SER A 179 6.02 -12.74 -6.54
C SER A 179 6.46 -11.38 -6.01
N MET A 180 7.24 -11.39 -4.93
CA MET A 180 8.04 -10.26 -4.48
C MET A 180 9.53 -10.66 -4.52
N GLY A 181 10.20 -10.35 -5.62
CA GLY A 181 11.60 -10.73 -5.83
C GLY A 181 11.84 -12.24 -6.02
N ALA A 182 10.81 -12.99 -6.44
CA ALA A 182 10.88 -14.42 -6.71
C ALA A 182 10.79 -14.78 -8.22
N GLY A 183 10.83 -13.76 -9.08
CA GLY A 183 10.89 -13.90 -10.54
C GLY A 183 9.53 -14.03 -11.23
N ALA A 184 9.56 -14.23 -12.56
CA ALA A 184 8.38 -14.16 -13.43
C ALA A 184 7.55 -15.45 -13.48
N GLY A 185 7.93 -16.51 -12.77
CA GLY A 185 7.24 -17.81 -12.80
C GLY A 185 6.03 -17.93 -11.87
N CYS A 186 5.59 -16.80 -11.26
CA CYS A 186 4.41 -16.73 -10.39
C CYS A 186 3.24 -16.07 -11.12
N ASP A 187 2.07 -16.05 -10.49
CA ASP A 187 0.82 -15.58 -11.09
C ASP A 187 0.69 -14.04 -11.08
N ALA A 188 1.40 -13.35 -10.18
CA ALA A 188 1.49 -11.89 -10.16
C ALA A 188 2.89 -11.40 -9.82
N GLN A 189 3.19 -10.13 -10.20
CA GLN A 189 4.37 -9.38 -9.79
C GLN A 189 3.94 -8.26 -8.86
N TYR A 190 4.61 -8.16 -7.70
CA TYR A 190 4.28 -7.19 -6.67
C TYR A 190 5.46 -6.26 -6.39
N LEU A 191 5.20 -4.95 -6.44
CA LEU A 191 6.14 -3.89 -6.08
C LEU A 191 5.43 -2.84 -5.21
N PHE A 192 6.22 -2.01 -4.54
CA PHE A 192 5.72 -0.86 -3.83
C PHE A 192 5.70 0.37 -4.73
N ALA A 193 4.64 1.16 -4.68
CA ALA A 193 4.50 2.38 -5.46
C ALA A 193 5.67 3.34 -5.22
N GLN A 194 6.11 3.50 -3.96
CA GLN A 194 7.27 4.34 -3.62
C GLN A 194 8.56 3.94 -4.35
N ASP A 195 8.77 2.64 -4.63
CA ASP A 195 9.94 2.17 -5.38
C ASP A 195 9.75 2.43 -6.88
N VAL A 196 8.57 2.15 -7.41
CA VAL A 196 8.21 2.39 -8.82
C VAL A 196 8.31 3.87 -9.18
N LEU A 197 7.83 4.75 -8.30
CA LEU A 197 7.82 6.20 -8.48
C LEU A 197 9.17 6.86 -8.16
N GLY A 198 10.06 6.17 -7.47
CA GLY A 198 11.32 6.77 -7.03
C GLY A 198 11.13 7.81 -5.93
N SER A 199 10.14 7.59 -5.05
CA SER A 199 9.88 8.42 -3.86
C SER A 199 10.43 7.84 -2.57
N ASN A 200 10.94 6.60 -2.60
CA ASN A 200 11.65 5.97 -1.49
C ASN A 200 13.00 6.69 -1.26
N ARG A 201 13.18 7.25 -0.06
CA ARG A 201 14.46 7.89 0.33
C ARG A 201 15.43 6.95 1.02
N GLY A 202 15.04 5.69 1.20
CA GLY A 202 15.83 4.65 1.83
C GLY A 202 16.51 3.72 0.82
N HIS A 203 16.70 2.49 1.23
CA HIS A 203 17.28 1.43 0.41
C HIS A 203 16.25 0.87 -0.56
N TYR A 204 16.60 0.79 -1.85
CA TYR A 204 15.79 0.09 -2.85
C TYR A 204 16.14 -1.41 -2.82
N PRO A 205 15.13 -2.29 -2.61
CA PRO A 205 15.37 -3.74 -2.70
C PRO A 205 15.86 -4.14 -4.09
N ARG A 206 16.65 -5.21 -4.19
CA ARG A 206 17.18 -5.71 -5.48
C ARG A 206 16.11 -5.94 -6.54
N HIS A 207 14.92 -6.36 -6.13
CA HIS A 207 13.80 -6.65 -7.02
C HIS A 207 13.01 -5.42 -7.44
N ALA A 208 13.21 -4.28 -6.77
CA ALA A 208 12.55 -3.05 -7.14
C ALA A 208 13.07 -2.51 -8.48
N LYS A 209 12.15 -2.00 -9.29
CA LYS A 209 12.48 -1.28 -10.52
C LYS A 209 11.90 0.12 -10.45
N VAL A 210 12.79 1.11 -10.50
CA VAL A 210 12.45 2.52 -10.45
C VAL A 210 12.14 3.01 -11.86
N TYR A 211 10.99 3.63 -12.06
CA TYR A 211 10.55 4.17 -13.35
C TYR A 211 10.53 5.69 -13.40
N ARG A 212 10.53 6.37 -12.24
CA ARG A 212 10.49 7.84 -12.10
C ARG A 212 11.42 8.28 -10.98
N ASN A 213 11.58 9.59 -10.82
CA ASN A 213 12.35 10.19 -9.72
C ASN A 213 11.51 11.26 -9.02
N PHE A 214 10.50 10.84 -8.27
CA PHE A 214 9.63 11.75 -7.53
C PHE A 214 10.35 12.46 -6.39
N ASN A 215 11.44 11.88 -5.87
CA ASN A 215 12.27 12.57 -4.88
C ASN A 215 12.78 13.91 -5.41
N ALA A 216 13.28 13.97 -6.65
CA ALA A 216 13.73 15.21 -7.25
C ALA A 216 12.59 16.25 -7.40
N GLU A 217 11.38 15.79 -7.77
CA GLU A 217 10.23 16.69 -7.89
C GLU A 217 9.77 17.20 -6.52
N TYR A 218 9.74 16.35 -5.50
CA TYR A 218 9.41 16.77 -4.13
C TYR A 218 10.44 17.75 -3.56
N ASP A 219 11.73 17.54 -3.84
CA ASP A 219 12.80 18.44 -3.42
C ASP A 219 12.68 19.78 -4.13
N ARG A 220 12.38 19.81 -5.42
CA ARG A 220 12.12 21.04 -6.18
C ARG A 220 10.91 21.79 -5.60
N LEU A 221 9.80 21.10 -5.37
CA LEU A 221 8.60 21.70 -4.75
C LEU A 221 8.89 22.25 -3.35
N GLN A 222 9.75 21.59 -2.57
CA GLN A 222 10.14 22.09 -1.26
C GLN A 222 10.97 23.35 -1.35
N GLN A 223 11.87 23.47 -2.33
CA GLN A 223 12.63 24.68 -2.58
C GLN A 223 11.70 25.85 -2.97
N GLU A 224 10.72 25.62 -3.83
CA GLU A 224 9.72 26.64 -4.20
C GLU A 224 8.89 27.10 -2.98
N ARG A 225 8.48 26.15 -2.08
CA ARG A 225 7.80 26.52 -0.83
C ARG A 225 8.67 27.43 0.05
N VAL A 226 9.95 27.10 0.20
CA VAL A 226 10.90 27.92 0.99
C VAL A 226 11.07 29.29 0.36
N ALA A 227 11.21 29.38 -0.95
CA ALA A 227 11.34 30.65 -1.67
C ALA A 227 10.10 31.53 -1.46
N ALA A 228 8.89 30.99 -1.71
CA ALA A 228 7.64 31.72 -1.52
C ALA A 228 7.43 32.22 -0.09
N PHE A 229 7.80 31.42 0.92
CA PHE A 229 7.70 31.85 2.31
C PHE A 229 8.76 32.92 2.66
N ALA A 230 9.95 32.85 2.06
CA ALA A 230 10.99 33.87 2.25
C ALA A 230 10.58 35.20 1.60
N GLU A 231 9.95 35.18 0.43
CA GLU A 231 9.37 36.36 -0.22
C GLU A 231 8.30 37.00 0.66
N PHE A 232 7.37 36.21 1.18
CA PHE A 232 6.34 36.70 2.11
C PHE A 232 6.96 37.37 3.36
N VAL A 233 7.98 36.76 3.94
CA VAL A 233 8.69 37.35 5.09
C VAL A 233 9.35 38.67 4.72
N ALA A 234 9.99 38.74 3.57
CA ALA A 234 10.64 39.96 3.10
C ALA A 234 9.63 41.11 2.82
N ASP A 235 8.50 40.78 2.23
CA ASP A 235 7.41 41.74 1.96
C ASP A 235 6.82 42.30 3.25
N VAL A 236 6.62 41.47 4.27
CA VAL A 236 6.15 41.93 5.58
C VAL A 236 7.19 42.83 6.25
N GLN A 237 8.46 42.44 6.23
CA GLN A 237 9.54 43.22 6.84
C GLN A 237 9.78 44.57 6.16
N SER A 238 9.64 44.62 4.83
CA SER A 238 9.77 45.83 4.02
C SER A 238 8.48 46.65 3.91
N GLN A 239 7.39 46.20 4.56
CA GLN A 239 6.07 46.84 4.49
C GLN A 239 5.44 46.92 3.08
N VAL A 240 5.87 46.05 2.19
CA VAL A 240 5.24 45.87 0.87
C VAL A 240 3.92 45.07 1.03
N TYR A 241 3.90 44.12 1.96
CA TYR A 241 2.68 43.45 2.35
C TYR A 241 2.29 43.86 3.80
N PRO A 242 0.99 44.14 4.08
CA PRO A 242 -0.14 44.18 3.11
C PRO A 242 -0.14 45.45 2.27
N GLY A 243 -0.42 45.29 0.97
CA GLY A 243 -0.73 46.42 0.06
C GLY A 243 -2.16 46.93 0.28
N ALA A 244 -2.52 48.04 -0.40
CA ALA A 244 -3.85 48.65 -0.27
C ALA A 244 -5.01 47.68 -0.60
N GLU A 245 -4.79 46.80 -1.56
CA GLU A 245 -5.75 45.75 -1.98
C GLU A 245 -5.98 44.66 -0.93
N HIS A 246 -5.08 44.54 0.03
CA HIS A 246 -5.18 43.54 1.12
C HIS A 246 -5.79 44.12 2.39
N THR A 247 -6.19 45.41 2.41
CA THR A 247 -6.65 46.13 3.58
C THR A 247 -8.12 46.54 3.47
N VAL A 248 -8.77 46.68 4.60
CA VAL A 248 -10.15 47.17 4.66
C VAL A 248 -10.14 48.61 5.18
N GLY A 249 -10.75 49.53 4.45
CA GLY A 249 -10.95 50.90 4.88
C GLY A 249 -12.14 51.08 5.79
N ILE A 250 -12.18 52.21 6.51
CA ILE A 250 -13.31 52.64 7.30
C ILE A 250 -13.66 54.09 6.88
N PRO A 251 -14.96 54.53 6.82
CA PRO A 251 -15.33 55.91 6.64
C PRO A 251 -14.69 56.81 7.70
N GLN A 252 -14.22 57.96 7.29
CA GLN A 252 -13.45 58.88 8.15
C GLN A 252 -14.23 59.35 9.39
N ASP A 253 -15.53 59.59 9.23
CA ASP A 253 -16.42 59.96 10.33
C ASP A 253 -16.57 58.86 11.40
N GLU A 254 -16.68 57.61 10.99
CA GLU A 254 -16.72 56.48 11.88
C GLU A 254 -15.39 56.27 12.60
N LEU A 255 -14.27 56.43 11.91
CA LEU A 255 -12.95 56.40 12.53
C LEU A 255 -12.81 57.47 13.60
N ASN A 256 -13.23 58.72 13.31
CA ASN A 256 -13.12 59.84 14.23
C ASN A 256 -14.01 59.60 15.50
N ARG A 257 -15.21 59.01 15.34
CA ARG A 257 -16.08 58.64 16.46
C ARG A 257 -15.39 57.58 17.34
N PHE A 258 -14.86 56.54 16.76
CA PHE A 258 -14.15 55.50 17.47
C PHE A 258 -12.94 56.05 18.25
N LEU A 259 -12.10 56.87 17.61
CA LEU A 259 -10.91 57.46 18.26
C LEU A 259 -11.29 58.39 19.44
N LYS A 260 -12.42 59.13 19.33
CA LYS A 260 -12.95 59.98 20.43
C LYS A 260 -13.39 59.14 21.62
N GLU A 261 -14.11 58.04 21.38
CA GLU A 261 -14.57 57.14 22.43
C GLU A 261 -13.38 56.43 23.12
N LEU A 262 -12.38 55.99 22.33
CA LEU A 262 -11.19 55.35 22.85
C LEU A 262 -10.36 56.24 23.77
N SER A 263 -10.31 57.58 23.48
CA SER A 263 -9.60 58.56 24.30
C SER A 263 -10.33 58.94 25.59
N SER A 264 -11.59 58.50 25.74
CA SER A 264 -12.47 58.79 26.89
C SER A 264 -12.64 57.56 27.80
N SER A 265 -12.08 56.44 27.45
CA SER A 265 -12.09 55.15 28.17
C SER A 265 -10.81 54.96 28.98
#